data_a7488904560ce4a12a18d3e84d7565a9
#
_entry.id   a7488904560ce4a12a18d3e84d7565a9
#
_cell.length_a   1.000
_cell.length_b   1.000
_cell.length_c   1.000
_cell.angle_alpha   90.00
_cell.angle_beta   90.00
_cell.angle_gamma   90.00
#
_symmetry.space_group_name_H-M   'P 1'
#
loop_
_entity.id
_entity.type
_entity.pdbx_description
1 polymer ?
#
loop_
_entity_poly.entity_id
_entity_poly.type
_entity_poly.pdbx_seq_one_letter_code
_entity_poly.pdbx_strand_id
1 'polypeptide(L)'
;KKDIIFDTLAMTVSAEPGAAMETLKALRIIKNELGCHTSLGVSNVSFGLPKRDAINAAFYTCALENGLSAAIMNPYAQDMMKSYYAFRALHQMDENCSDYIGFVSSLPEAAAAQTAPSAGGSSSTDSAQTGNCAGSQAAVSPATAAAGAYASALQRAIAKGLREQAAELTAQMLADTEPLQIIQDEIIPALDIVGQGFEEKRVYLPQLLMAAEAAKASFEKIKARMSDEHTASKCPVVIATVHGDIHDIGKNIVRLLLENYG
;
A
#
# COMPACT_ATOMS: atom_id res chain seq x y z
N LYS A 1 3.76 -20.78 -27.84
CA LYS A 1 2.99 -19.59 -27.42
C LYS A 1 3.70 -18.82 -26.31
N LYS A 2 4.36 -19.50 -25.37
CA LYS A 2 5.08 -18.84 -24.25
C LYS A 2 6.19 -17.87 -24.69
N ASP A 3 6.77 -18.10 -25.83
CA ASP A 3 7.93 -17.36 -26.35
C ASP A 3 7.53 -16.31 -27.40
N ILE A 4 6.22 -16.02 -27.53
CA ILE A 4 5.70 -15.07 -28.49
C ILE A 4 5.13 -13.86 -27.72
N ILE A 5 5.58 -12.68 -28.07
CA ILE A 5 5.06 -11.40 -27.60
C ILE A 5 4.59 -10.58 -28.80
N PHE A 6 3.39 -10.04 -28.71
CA PHE A 6 2.81 -9.17 -29.74
C PHE A 6 2.80 -7.73 -29.26
N ASP A 7 3.28 -6.82 -30.09
CA ASP A 7 3.04 -5.38 -29.91
C ASP A 7 1.76 -5.04 -30.67
N THR A 8 0.74 -4.56 -29.93
CA THR A 8 -0.57 -4.25 -30.50
C THR A 8 -0.64 -2.87 -31.13
N LEU A 9 0.45 -2.13 -31.10
CA LEU A 9 0.60 -0.78 -31.61
C LEU A 9 -0.45 0.20 -31.05
N ALA A 10 -0.03 1.17 -30.26
CA ALA A 10 -0.89 2.27 -29.83
C ALA A 10 -0.82 3.42 -30.82
N MET A 11 -1.92 3.69 -31.48
CA MET A 11 -2.08 4.91 -32.29
C MET A 11 -2.57 6.05 -31.42
N THR A 12 -2.26 7.28 -31.85
CA THR A 12 -2.66 8.47 -31.08
C THR A 12 -4.14 8.81 -31.29
N VAL A 13 -4.85 9.03 -30.19
CA VAL A 13 -6.27 9.42 -30.22
C VAL A 13 -6.51 10.81 -30.84
N SER A 14 -5.47 11.63 -30.94
CA SER A 14 -5.55 12.94 -31.58
C SER A 14 -5.67 12.87 -33.11
N ALA A 15 -5.16 11.80 -33.71
CA ALA A 15 -5.20 11.61 -35.16
C ALA A 15 -6.31 10.63 -35.58
N GLU A 16 -6.56 9.61 -34.77
CA GLU A 16 -7.51 8.51 -35.09
C GLU A 16 -8.46 8.26 -33.93
N PRO A 17 -9.67 8.84 -33.98
CA PRO A 17 -10.72 8.58 -32.99
C PRO A 17 -11.07 7.08 -32.93
N GLY A 18 -11.03 6.50 -31.75
CA GLY A 18 -11.31 5.07 -31.56
C GLY A 18 -10.08 4.15 -31.59
N ALA A 19 -8.91 4.61 -32.03
CA ALA A 19 -7.68 3.81 -32.06
C ALA A 19 -7.33 3.16 -30.73
N ALA A 20 -7.51 3.87 -29.62
CA ALA A 20 -7.29 3.32 -28.30
C ALA A 20 -8.17 2.09 -28.02
N MET A 21 -9.44 2.13 -28.40
CA MET A 21 -10.37 1.01 -28.22
C MET A 21 -10.01 -0.21 -29.08
N GLU A 22 -9.52 0.01 -30.29
CA GLU A 22 -9.03 -1.10 -31.14
C GLU A 22 -7.78 -1.75 -30.56
N THR A 23 -6.85 -0.95 -30.04
CA THR A 23 -5.67 -1.47 -29.31
C THR A 23 -6.10 -2.32 -28.10
N LEU A 24 -7.06 -1.86 -27.28
CA LEU A 24 -7.55 -2.60 -26.12
C LEU A 24 -8.25 -3.91 -26.51
N LYS A 25 -9.03 -3.92 -27.61
CA LYS A 25 -9.61 -5.16 -28.16
C LYS A 25 -8.54 -6.15 -28.60
N ALA A 26 -7.50 -5.67 -29.31
CA ALA A 26 -6.40 -6.51 -29.76
C ALA A 26 -5.66 -7.14 -28.56
N LEU A 27 -5.36 -6.38 -27.51
CA LEU A 27 -4.77 -6.91 -26.27
C LEU A 27 -5.60 -8.05 -25.69
N ARG A 28 -6.91 -7.87 -25.61
CA ARG A 28 -7.85 -8.87 -25.05
C ARG A 28 -7.86 -10.15 -25.89
N ILE A 29 -7.93 -10.05 -27.21
CA ILE A 29 -7.92 -11.19 -28.14
C ILE A 29 -6.61 -11.96 -27.99
N ILE A 30 -5.46 -11.27 -28.06
CA ILE A 30 -4.15 -11.91 -27.97
C ILE A 30 -3.98 -12.62 -26.62
N LYS A 31 -4.42 -12.00 -25.53
CA LYS A 31 -4.28 -12.57 -24.19
C LYS A 31 -5.21 -13.77 -23.99
N ASN A 32 -6.51 -13.61 -24.30
CA ASN A 32 -7.53 -14.56 -23.91
C ASN A 32 -7.74 -15.67 -24.97
N GLU A 33 -7.69 -15.34 -26.27
CA GLU A 33 -7.97 -16.30 -27.33
C GLU A 33 -6.68 -16.98 -27.84
N LEU A 34 -5.61 -16.19 -28.03
CA LEU A 34 -4.35 -16.74 -28.52
C LEU A 34 -3.46 -17.28 -27.38
N GLY A 35 -3.63 -16.81 -26.16
CA GLY A 35 -2.82 -17.18 -25.00
C GLY A 35 -1.35 -16.77 -25.14
N CYS A 36 -1.09 -15.64 -25.79
CA CYS A 36 0.25 -15.08 -25.99
C CYS A 36 0.51 -13.89 -25.08
N HIS A 37 1.77 -13.45 -25.03
CA HIS A 37 2.14 -12.23 -24.33
C HIS A 37 1.94 -11.01 -25.21
N THR A 38 1.73 -9.86 -24.56
CA THR A 38 1.52 -8.56 -25.22
C THR A 38 2.52 -7.53 -24.74
N SER A 39 2.97 -6.67 -25.63
CA SER A 39 3.69 -5.43 -25.28
C SER A 39 3.02 -4.24 -25.92
N LEU A 40 3.29 -3.03 -25.41
CA LEU A 40 2.69 -1.81 -25.89
C LEU A 40 3.51 -0.58 -25.53
N GLY A 41 3.75 0.28 -26.51
CA GLY A 41 4.24 1.65 -26.30
C GLY A 41 3.12 2.56 -25.80
N VAL A 42 2.85 2.54 -24.48
CA VAL A 42 1.63 3.14 -23.88
C VAL A 42 1.51 4.63 -24.17
N SER A 43 2.61 5.38 -24.10
CA SER A 43 2.59 6.84 -24.23
C SER A 43 2.26 7.34 -25.66
N ASN A 44 2.23 6.46 -26.66
CA ASN A 44 1.88 6.83 -28.02
C ASN A 44 0.40 7.27 -28.13
N VAL A 45 -0.48 6.75 -27.32
CA VAL A 45 -1.91 7.09 -27.32
C VAL A 45 -2.18 8.59 -27.21
N SER A 46 -1.36 9.30 -26.48
CA SER A 46 -1.53 10.73 -26.18
C SER A 46 -0.65 11.66 -27.02
N PHE A 47 0.03 11.14 -28.03
CA PHE A 47 0.93 11.97 -28.84
C PHE A 47 0.18 13.18 -29.43
N GLY A 48 0.79 14.35 -29.35
CA GLY A 48 0.20 15.63 -29.83
C GLY A 48 -0.80 16.28 -28.88
N LEU A 49 -1.13 15.68 -27.72
CA LEU A 49 -2.04 16.25 -26.74
C LEU A 49 -1.28 16.96 -25.60
N PRO A 50 -1.86 18.03 -25.01
CA PRO A 50 -1.32 18.63 -23.80
C PRO A 50 -1.61 17.76 -22.56
N LYS A 51 -0.81 17.93 -21.48
CA LYS A 51 -0.99 17.26 -20.19
C LYS A 51 -1.20 15.74 -20.32
N ARG A 52 -0.30 15.12 -21.05
CA ARG A 52 -0.37 13.73 -21.50
C ARG A 52 -0.46 12.70 -20.36
N ASP A 53 0.02 13.06 -19.16
CA ASP A 53 0.16 12.13 -18.04
C ASP A 53 -1.19 11.52 -17.63
N ALA A 54 -2.25 12.31 -17.57
CA ALA A 54 -3.58 11.83 -17.23
C ALA A 54 -4.13 10.82 -18.25
N ILE A 55 -3.95 11.08 -19.53
CA ILE A 55 -4.40 10.17 -20.60
C ILE A 55 -3.56 8.90 -20.60
N ASN A 56 -2.23 9.02 -20.46
CA ASN A 56 -1.33 7.88 -20.40
C ASN A 56 -1.68 6.97 -19.20
N ALA A 57 -1.91 7.55 -18.03
CA ALA A 57 -2.26 6.80 -16.82
C ALA A 57 -3.60 6.06 -16.97
N ALA A 58 -4.63 6.75 -17.50
CA ALA A 58 -5.93 6.15 -17.75
C ALA A 58 -5.85 5.01 -18.78
N PHE A 59 -5.20 5.25 -19.92
CA PHE A 59 -5.03 4.25 -20.96
C PHE A 59 -4.21 3.05 -20.48
N TYR A 60 -3.15 3.29 -19.68
CA TYR A 60 -2.35 2.22 -19.09
C TYR A 60 -3.17 1.30 -18.20
N THR A 61 -4.02 1.87 -17.33
CA THR A 61 -4.94 1.09 -16.51
C THR A 61 -5.88 0.24 -17.37
N CYS A 62 -6.47 0.83 -18.42
CA CYS A 62 -7.30 0.09 -19.35
C CYS A 62 -6.53 -1.03 -20.08
N ALA A 63 -5.27 -0.79 -20.45
CA ALA A 63 -4.45 -1.78 -21.12
C ALA A 63 -4.10 -2.95 -20.19
N LEU A 64 -3.77 -2.69 -18.92
CA LEU A 64 -3.54 -3.72 -17.91
C LEU A 64 -4.78 -4.61 -17.74
N GLU A 65 -5.98 -4.00 -17.62
CA GLU A 65 -7.25 -4.72 -17.53
C GLU A 65 -7.52 -5.61 -18.76
N ASN A 66 -7.08 -5.19 -19.92
CA ASN A 66 -7.25 -5.95 -21.17
C ASN A 66 -6.09 -6.94 -21.45
N GLY A 67 -5.20 -7.15 -20.47
CA GLY A 67 -4.21 -8.23 -20.51
C GLY A 67 -2.83 -7.81 -21.05
N LEU A 68 -2.45 -6.54 -20.90
CA LEU A 68 -1.09 -6.09 -21.19
C LEU A 68 -0.09 -6.83 -20.31
N SER A 69 0.91 -7.49 -20.93
CA SER A 69 1.95 -8.24 -20.22
C SER A 69 3.20 -7.41 -19.95
N ALA A 70 3.56 -6.50 -20.85
CA ALA A 70 4.71 -5.63 -20.74
C ALA A 70 4.41 -4.24 -21.30
N ALA A 71 4.82 -3.20 -20.62
CA ALA A 71 4.65 -1.80 -21.03
C ALA A 71 6.00 -1.17 -21.39
N ILE A 72 6.07 -0.54 -22.55
CA ILE A 72 7.17 0.33 -22.94
C ILE A 72 6.76 1.74 -22.54
N MET A 73 7.34 2.24 -21.43
CA MET A 73 6.96 3.51 -20.83
C MET A 73 8.12 4.11 -20.03
N ASN A 74 7.99 5.37 -19.65
CA ASN A 74 8.92 6.00 -18.71
C ASN A 74 8.60 5.52 -17.28
N PRO A 75 9.49 4.77 -16.60
CA PRO A 75 9.26 4.31 -15.23
C PRO A 75 9.27 5.44 -14.19
N TYR A 76 9.70 6.63 -14.56
CA TYR A 76 9.67 7.82 -13.70
C TYR A 76 8.39 8.64 -13.86
N ALA A 77 7.48 8.27 -14.77
CA ALA A 77 6.18 8.91 -14.92
C ALA A 77 5.29 8.57 -13.73
N GLN A 78 5.22 9.49 -12.75
CA GLN A 78 4.56 9.26 -11.48
C GLN A 78 3.09 8.80 -11.61
N ASP A 79 2.33 9.45 -12.51
CA ASP A 79 0.90 9.14 -12.66
C ASP A 79 0.68 7.74 -13.25
N MET A 80 1.53 7.30 -14.17
CA MET A 80 1.50 5.93 -14.68
C MET A 80 1.89 4.91 -13.61
N MET A 81 2.92 5.20 -12.81
CA MET A 81 3.32 4.32 -11.71
C MET A 81 2.27 4.26 -10.60
N LYS A 82 1.62 5.38 -10.24
CA LYS A 82 0.47 5.39 -9.33
C LYS A 82 -0.64 4.48 -9.85
N SER A 83 -0.97 4.59 -11.13
CA SER A 83 -1.99 3.72 -11.76
C SER A 83 -1.61 2.25 -11.71
N TYR A 84 -0.34 1.91 -11.92
CA TYR A 84 0.15 0.53 -11.83
C TYR A 84 -0.01 -0.07 -10.44
N TYR A 85 0.45 0.63 -9.41
CA TYR A 85 0.33 0.15 -8.04
C TYR A 85 -1.12 0.11 -7.57
N ALA A 86 -1.94 1.11 -7.96
CA ALA A 86 -3.37 1.08 -7.68
C ALA A 86 -4.07 -0.10 -8.36
N PHE A 87 -3.74 -0.39 -9.62
CA PHE A 87 -4.26 -1.55 -10.34
C PHE A 87 -3.92 -2.86 -9.62
N ARG A 88 -2.66 -3.05 -9.20
CA ARG A 88 -2.24 -4.24 -8.45
C ARG A 88 -3.01 -4.40 -7.14
N ALA A 89 -3.18 -3.32 -6.39
CA ALA A 89 -3.94 -3.33 -5.13
C ALA A 89 -5.42 -3.72 -5.36
N LEU A 90 -6.07 -3.16 -6.38
CA LEU A 90 -7.46 -3.46 -6.73
C LEU A 90 -7.66 -4.90 -7.19
N HIS A 91 -6.67 -5.50 -7.85
CA HIS A 91 -6.71 -6.86 -8.36
C HIS A 91 -6.12 -7.92 -7.41
N GLN A 92 -5.92 -7.57 -6.13
CA GLN A 92 -5.38 -8.48 -5.11
C GLN A 92 -3.97 -9.03 -5.45
N MET A 93 -3.20 -8.27 -6.23
CA MET A 93 -1.81 -8.58 -6.60
C MET A 93 -0.80 -7.89 -5.66
N ASP A 94 -1.28 -7.14 -4.69
CA ASP A 94 -0.51 -6.40 -3.69
C ASP A 94 -1.09 -6.71 -2.32
N GLU A 95 -0.39 -7.56 -1.59
CA GLU A 95 -0.84 -8.01 -0.28
C GLU A 95 -0.87 -6.83 0.71
N ASN A 96 -2.05 -6.61 1.29
CA ASN A 96 -2.31 -5.51 2.24
C ASN A 96 -1.96 -4.11 1.70
N CYS A 97 -1.98 -3.92 0.39
CA CYS A 97 -1.64 -2.66 -0.28
C CYS A 97 -0.23 -2.15 0.06
N SER A 98 0.70 -3.05 0.41
CA SER A 98 2.02 -2.70 0.92
C SER A 98 2.88 -1.99 -0.13
N ASP A 99 2.87 -2.48 -1.36
CA ASP A 99 3.63 -1.90 -2.47
C ASP A 99 3.06 -0.52 -2.86
N TYR A 100 1.72 -0.39 -2.90
CA TYR A 100 1.04 0.88 -3.18
C TYR A 100 1.37 1.93 -2.12
N ILE A 101 1.24 1.58 -0.83
CA ILE A 101 1.54 2.48 0.29
C ILE A 101 3.02 2.89 0.25
N GLY A 102 3.93 1.92 0.06
CA GLY A 102 5.37 2.18 -0.03
C GLY A 102 5.72 3.14 -1.16
N PHE A 103 5.14 2.94 -2.34
CA PHE A 103 5.37 3.80 -3.48
C PHE A 103 4.82 5.22 -3.26
N VAL A 104 3.56 5.36 -2.85
CA VAL A 104 2.92 6.69 -2.67
C VAL A 104 3.60 7.47 -1.56
N SER A 105 4.01 6.82 -0.47
CA SER A 105 4.74 7.47 0.63
C SER A 105 6.16 7.91 0.25
N SER A 106 6.75 7.33 -0.80
CA SER A 106 8.08 7.74 -1.31
C SER A 106 8.01 8.95 -2.24
N LEU A 107 6.80 9.32 -2.69
CA LEU A 107 6.64 10.49 -3.55
C LEU A 107 6.81 11.79 -2.74
N PRO A 108 7.47 12.82 -3.28
CA PRO A 108 7.50 14.12 -2.66
C PRO A 108 6.05 14.62 -2.50
N GLU A 109 5.72 15.05 -1.31
CA GLU A 109 4.41 15.63 -1.01
C GLU A 109 4.21 16.82 -1.95
N ALA A 110 3.33 16.69 -2.94
CA ALA A 110 2.91 17.83 -3.73
C ALA A 110 2.27 18.80 -2.74
N ALA A 111 2.92 19.95 -2.53
CA ALA A 111 2.46 21.00 -1.63
C ALA A 111 0.94 21.11 -1.78
N ALA A 112 0.22 20.79 -0.70
CA ALA A 112 -1.22 20.80 -0.67
C ALA A 112 -1.67 22.13 -1.29
N ALA A 113 -2.37 22.06 -2.42
CA ALA A 113 -2.97 23.21 -3.04
C ALA A 113 -3.93 23.79 -2.01
N GLN A 114 -3.45 24.77 -1.27
CA GLN A 114 -4.28 25.62 -0.43
C GLN A 114 -5.24 26.30 -1.37
N THR A 115 -6.48 25.88 -1.36
CA THR A 115 -7.59 26.67 -1.86
C THR A 115 -7.78 27.84 -0.92
N ALA A 116 -7.01 28.90 -1.13
CA ALA A 116 -7.32 30.21 -0.60
C ALA A 116 -8.03 31.02 -1.70
N PRO A 117 -9.07 31.79 -1.38
CA PRO A 117 -9.84 32.54 -2.36
C PRO A 117 -8.97 33.65 -2.97
N SER A 118 -9.04 33.78 -4.29
CA SER A 118 -8.38 34.78 -5.09
C SER A 118 -8.77 36.20 -4.71
N ALA A 119 -7.77 37.03 -4.42
CA ALA A 119 -7.87 38.47 -4.65
C ALA A 119 -6.62 38.89 -5.45
N GLY A 120 -6.85 39.62 -6.53
CA GLY A 120 -5.98 39.84 -7.62
C GLY A 120 -4.69 40.65 -7.40
N GLY A 121 -3.85 40.67 -8.42
CA GLY A 121 -2.74 41.59 -8.54
C GLY A 121 -1.60 41.03 -9.39
N SER A 122 -1.46 41.63 -10.54
CA SER A 122 -0.43 41.45 -11.60
C SER A 122 1.01 41.68 -11.11
N SER A 123 1.98 41.00 -11.70
CA SER A 123 3.05 41.47 -12.60
C SER A 123 4.29 40.57 -12.58
N SER A 124 4.65 40.17 -13.79
CA SER A 124 5.99 40.00 -14.45
C SER A 124 7.26 39.87 -13.58
N THR A 125 8.10 38.87 -13.82
CA THR A 125 9.37 38.93 -14.56
C THR A 125 10.16 37.62 -14.43
N ASP A 126 10.63 37.22 -15.57
CA ASP A 126 11.78 36.45 -16.00
C ASP A 126 12.90 36.15 -14.99
N SER A 127 13.39 34.90 -14.97
CA SER A 127 14.83 34.60 -15.04
C SER A 127 15.06 33.09 -15.06
N ALA A 128 15.71 32.63 -16.10
CA ALA A 128 16.32 31.33 -16.25
C ALA A 128 17.49 31.16 -15.28
N GLN A 129 17.61 29.95 -14.68
CA GLN A 129 18.95 29.44 -14.31
C GLN A 129 18.97 27.91 -14.29
N THR A 130 19.81 27.41 -15.17
CA THR A 130 20.36 26.05 -15.21
C THR A 130 21.18 25.76 -13.98
N GLY A 131 20.98 24.55 -13.39
CA GLY A 131 21.81 24.05 -12.29
C GLY A 131 21.73 22.55 -12.18
N ASN A 132 22.71 21.91 -12.76
CA ASN A 132 23.12 20.52 -12.70
C ASN A 132 23.42 20.11 -11.24
N CYS A 133 22.91 18.99 -10.75
CA CYS A 133 23.58 18.20 -9.71
C CYS A 133 23.10 16.75 -9.68
N ALA A 134 23.98 15.87 -10.05
CA ALA A 134 23.94 14.47 -9.75
C ALA A 134 23.99 14.25 -8.22
N GLY A 135 23.11 13.43 -7.71
CA GLY A 135 23.10 12.98 -6.31
C GLY A 135 22.33 11.69 -6.20
N SER A 136 23.04 10.59 -6.37
CA SER A 136 22.56 9.26 -6.05
C SER A 136 22.14 9.22 -4.57
N GLN A 137 20.87 9.17 -4.27
CA GLN A 137 20.39 8.79 -2.95
C GLN A 137 19.55 7.54 -3.08
N ALA A 138 20.03 6.50 -2.44
CA ALA A 138 19.39 5.22 -2.29
C ALA A 138 17.94 5.43 -1.76
N ALA A 139 16.98 4.80 -2.42
CA ALA A 139 15.60 4.75 -1.98
C ALA A 139 15.55 4.12 -0.57
N VAL A 140 15.34 4.94 0.43
CA VAL A 140 15.08 4.50 1.80
C VAL A 140 13.60 4.14 1.86
N SER A 141 13.30 2.85 1.93
CA SER A 141 11.95 2.36 2.19
C SER A 141 11.39 3.01 3.46
N PRO A 142 10.12 3.43 3.52
CA PRO A 142 9.52 4.07 4.70
C PRO A 142 9.54 3.20 5.97
N ALA A 143 9.81 1.90 5.84
CA ALA A 143 10.06 1.00 6.97
C ALA A 143 11.32 1.32 7.78
N THR A 144 12.23 2.20 7.29
CA THR A 144 13.48 2.54 7.96
C THR A 144 13.38 3.75 8.89
N ALA A 145 12.36 4.61 8.73
CA ALA A 145 12.19 5.77 9.61
C ALA A 145 11.71 5.40 11.04
N ALA A 146 11.12 4.21 11.22
CA ALA A 146 10.66 3.73 12.53
C ALA A 146 11.66 2.79 13.24
N ALA A 147 12.81 2.51 12.66
CA ALA A 147 13.77 1.54 13.21
C ALA A 147 14.38 1.96 14.56
N GLY A 148 14.23 3.25 14.95
CA GLY A 148 14.68 3.77 16.24
C GLY A 148 13.62 3.76 17.35
N ALA A 149 12.35 3.51 17.04
CA ALA A 149 11.24 3.60 17.99
C ALA A 149 10.94 2.26 18.71
N TYR A 150 11.39 1.14 18.17
CA TYR A 150 11.09 -0.20 18.72
C TYR A 150 12.27 -0.74 19.53
N ALA A 151 12.03 -1.06 20.79
CA ALA A 151 13.06 -1.49 21.71
C ALA A 151 13.53 -2.94 21.44
N SER A 152 12.67 -3.80 20.89
CA SER A 152 12.95 -5.23 20.72
C SER A 152 12.68 -5.76 19.30
N ALA A 153 13.14 -6.99 19.04
CA ALA A 153 12.84 -7.71 17.82
C ALA A 153 11.36 -8.07 17.70
N LEU A 154 10.70 -8.40 18.81
CA LEU A 154 9.28 -8.73 18.85
C LEU A 154 8.41 -7.51 18.52
N GLN A 155 8.71 -6.35 19.12
CA GLN A 155 8.01 -5.10 18.81
C GLN A 155 8.10 -4.76 17.32
N ARG A 156 9.29 -4.92 16.73
CA ARG A 156 9.48 -4.70 15.28
C ARG A 156 8.72 -5.69 14.41
N ALA A 157 8.66 -6.96 14.81
CA ALA A 157 7.91 -7.99 14.09
C ALA A 157 6.40 -7.68 14.11
N ILE A 158 5.86 -7.29 15.27
CA ILE A 158 4.46 -6.89 15.43
C ILE A 158 4.16 -5.66 14.56
N ALA A 159 4.95 -4.60 14.69
CA ALA A 159 4.73 -3.36 13.94
C ALA A 159 4.80 -3.53 12.42
N LYS A 160 5.62 -4.46 11.94
CA LYS A 160 5.68 -4.83 10.51
C LYS A 160 4.62 -5.83 10.09
N GLY A 161 3.79 -6.32 11.01
CA GLY A 161 2.76 -7.31 10.72
C GLY A 161 3.30 -8.72 10.40
N LEU A 162 4.51 -9.05 10.83
CA LEU A 162 5.17 -10.33 10.56
C LEU A 162 4.65 -11.41 11.52
N ARG A 163 3.47 -11.93 11.23
CA ARG A 163 2.69 -12.83 12.09
C ARG A 163 3.48 -14.05 12.57
N GLU A 164 4.13 -14.78 11.66
CA GLU A 164 4.87 -15.99 11.99
C GLU A 164 6.10 -15.68 12.85
N GLN A 165 6.84 -14.65 12.47
CA GLN A 165 8.03 -14.20 13.21
C GLN A 165 7.67 -13.69 14.61
N ALA A 166 6.56 -12.95 14.75
CA ALA A 166 6.09 -12.48 16.04
C ALA A 166 5.70 -13.67 16.96
N ALA A 167 5.00 -14.67 16.41
CA ALA A 167 4.66 -15.88 17.16
C ALA A 167 5.89 -16.68 17.58
N GLU A 168 6.89 -16.80 16.73
CA GLU A 168 8.14 -17.52 17.01
C GLU A 168 8.97 -16.81 18.09
N LEU A 169 9.18 -15.50 17.94
CA LEU A 169 9.89 -14.68 18.94
C LEU A 169 9.18 -14.71 20.30
N THR A 170 7.84 -14.67 20.32
CA THR A 170 7.07 -14.81 21.55
C THR A 170 7.27 -16.19 22.19
N ALA A 171 7.28 -17.27 21.39
CA ALA A 171 7.53 -18.60 21.90
C ALA A 171 8.94 -18.76 22.48
N GLN A 172 9.95 -18.11 21.89
CA GLN A 172 11.31 -18.07 22.42
C GLN A 172 11.36 -17.31 23.75
N MET A 173 10.73 -16.14 23.84
CA MET A 173 10.71 -15.32 25.05
C MET A 173 9.97 -16.01 26.22
N LEU A 174 8.95 -16.82 25.94
CA LEU A 174 8.20 -17.59 26.94
C LEU A 174 9.05 -18.66 27.65
N ALA A 175 10.26 -18.95 27.19
CA ALA A 175 11.17 -19.84 27.88
C ALA A 175 11.78 -19.19 29.14
N ASP A 176 12.02 -17.87 29.09
CA ASP A 176 12.80 -17.15 30.11
C ASP A 176 12.02 -15.98 30.75
N THR A 177 10.86 -15.62 30.22
CA THR A 177 10.09 -14.44 30.65
C THR A 177 8.65 -14.81 30.96
N GLU A 178 8.11 -14.21 32.01
CA GLU A 178 6.72 -14.39 32.42
C GLU A 178 5.74 -13.89 31.33
N PRO A 179 4.67 -14.64 31.03
CA PRO A 179 3.70 -14.30 29.99
C PRO A 179 3.12 -12.89 30.10
N LEU A 180 2.77 -12.44 31.30
CA LEU A 180 2.22 -11.11 31.55
C LEU A 180 3.24 -10.01 31.27
N GLN A 181 4.51 -10.26 31.53
CA GLN A 181 5.58 -9.31 31.28
C GLN A 181 5.82 -9.09 29.78
N ILE A 182 5.76 -10.19 28.99
CA ILE A 182 5.82 -10.08 27.51
C ILE A 182 4.68 -9.23 26.96
N ILE A 183 3.48 -9.37 27.53
CA ILE A 183 2.33 -8.54 27.11
C ILE A 183 2.59 -7.06 27.41
N GLN A 184 3.02 -6.75 28.65
CA GLN A 184 3.17 -5.37 29.13
C GLN A 184 4.37 -4.65 28.51
N ASP A 185 5.49 -5.34 28.34
CA ASP A 185 6.74 -4.71 27.93
C ASP A 185 6.97 -4.75 26.42
N GLU A 186 6.29 -5.67 25.73
CA GLU A 186 6.54 -5.91 24.30
C GLU A 186 5.32 -5.67 23.42
N ILE A 187 4.19 -6.36 23.70
CA ILE A 187 3.04 -6.34 22.78
C ILE A 187 2.28 -5.02 22.88
N ILE A 188 1.99 -4.55 24.11
CA ILE A 188 1.27 -3.29 24.31
C ILE A 188 2.05 -2.11 23.74
N PRO A 189 3.34 -1.90 24.06
CA PRO A 189 4.10 -0.79 23.48
C PRO A 189 4.20 -0.84 21.96
N ALA A 190 4.30 -2.05 21.36
CA ALA A 190 4.30 -2.18 19.91
C ALA A 190 2.98 -1.71 19.27
N LEU A 191 1.84 -2.09 19.84
CA LEU A 191 0.52 -1.67 19.37
C LEU A 191 0.28 -0.17 19.60
N ASP A 192 0.76 0.39 20.71
CA ASP A 192 0.65 1.81 21.01
C ASP A 192 1.41 2.66 19.98
N ILE A 193 2.64 2.26 19.63
CA ILE A 193 3.44 2.95 18.59
C ILE A 193 2.73 2.89 17.22
N VAL A 194 2.17 1.74 16.87
CA VAL A 194 1.43 1.57 15.61
C VAL A 194 0.14 2.39 15.62
N GLY A 195 -0.60 2.40 16.74
CA GLY A 195 -1.81 3.18 16.95
C GLY A 195 -1.55 4.68 16.84
N GLN A 196 -0.51 5.18 17.52
CA GLN A 196 -0.08 6.57 17.41
C GLN A 196 0.34 6.92 15.97
N GLY A 197 1.08 6.02 15.29
CA GLY A 197 1.44 6.19 13.89
C GLY A 197 0.22 6.28 12.97
N PHE A 198 -0.87 5.58 13.28
CA PHE A 198 -2.13 5.66 12.56
C PHE A 198 -2.83 7.00 12.81
N GLU A 199 -2.91 7.49 14.03
CA GLU A 199 -3.45 8.82 14.37
C GLU A 199 -2.68 9.94 13.67
N GLU A 200 -1.36 9.84 13.62
CA GLU A 200 -0.47 10.78 12.94
C GLU A 200 -0.42 10.59 11.41
N LYS A 201 -1.21 9.67 10.85
CA LYS A 201 -1.26 9.33 9.41
C LYS A 201 0.08 8.84 8.82
N ARG A 202 0.98 8.33 9.67
CA ARG A 202 2.23 7.67 9.26
C ARG A 202 2.05 6.18 9.01
N VAL A 203 1.04 5.58 9.62
CA VAL A 203 0.63 4.18 9.46
C VAL A 203 -0.77 4.18 8.85
N TYR A 204 -1.03 3.27 7.91
CA TYR A 204 -2.33 3.15 7.25
C TYR A 204 -3.11 1.95 7.76
N LEU A 205 -4.43 1.94 7.50
CA LEU A 205 -5.32 0.89 8.00
C LEU A 205 -4.85 -0.55 7.72
N PRO A 206 -4.38 -0.91 6.51
CA PRO A 206 -3.87 -2.26 6.27
C PRO A 206 -2.70 -2.63 7.18
N GLN A 207 -1.77 -1.71 7.41
CA GLN A 207 -0.62 -1.91 8.29
C GLN A 207 -1.04 -2.08 9.76
N LEU A 208 -2.04 -1.29 10.21
CA LEU A 208 -2.62 -1.43 11.55
C LEU A 208 -3.25 -2.83 11.73
N LEU A 209 -4.01 -3.30 10.73
CA LEU A 209 -4.63 -4.62 10.77
C LEU A 209 -3.58 -5.74 10.78
N MET A 210 -2.53 -5.63 9.98
CA MET A 210 -1.41 -6.59 9.98
C MET A 210 -0.71 -6.64 11.33
N ALA A 211 -0.46 -5.49 11.96
CA ALA A 211 0.16 -5.42 13.27
C ALA A 211 -0.74 -6.08 14.35
N ALA A 212 -2.05 -5.84 14.28
CA ALA A 212 -3.01 -6.47 15.17
C ALA A 212 -3.08 -8.00 14.99
N GLU A 213 -3.02 -8.51 13.75
CA GLU A 213 -2.95 -9.95 13.47
C GLU A 213 -1.64 -10.58 13.98
N ALA A 214 -0.51 -9.89 13.85
CA ALA A 214 0.77 -10.34 14.39
C ALA A 214 0.75 -10.39 15.94
N ALA A 215 0.20 -9.35 16.58
CA ALA A 215 -0.01 -9.34 18.01
C ALA A 215 -0.94 -10.48 18.48
N LYS A 216 -2.04 -10.73 17.74
CA LYS A 216 -2.94 -11.85 18.04
C LYS A 216 -2.22 -13.20 18.00
N ALA A 217 -1.35 -13.44 17.01
CA ALA A 217 -0.57 -14.67 16.95
C ALA A 217 0.37 -14.83 18.16
N SER A 218 0.95 -13.71 18.64
CA SER A 218 1.73 -13.69 19.89
C SER A 218 0.86 -14.03 21.11
N PHE A 219 -0.33 -13.44 21.22
CA PHE A 219 -1.28 -13.76 22.29
C PHE A 219 -1.73 -15.24 22.30
N GLU A 220 -1.94 -15.83 21.12
CA GLU A 220 -2.27 -17.26 21.01
C GLU A 220 -1.16 -18.15 21.58
N LYS A 221 0.11 -17.80 21.37
CA LYS A 221 1.25 -18.52 22.00
C LYS A 221 1.29 -18.35 23.51
N ILE A 222 1.06 -17.14 23.99
CA ILE A 222 1.00 -16.85 25.43
C ILE A 222 -0.17 -17.61 26.07
N LYS A 223 -1.35 -17.57 25.47
CA LYS A 223 -2.54 -18.26 25.98
C LYS A 223 -2.35 -19.77 26.03
N ALA A 224 -1.71 -20.37 25.02
CA ALA A 224 -1.40 -21.79 25.02
C ALA A 224 -0.48 -22.18 26.18
N ARG A 225 0.44 -21.31 26.60
CA ARG A 225 1.30 -21.53 27.77
C ARG A 225 0.57 -21.34 29.10
N MET A 226 -0.37 -20.36 29.14
CA MET A 226 -1.14 -20.03 30.35
C MET A 226 -2.36 -20.94 30.59
N SER A 227 -2.78 -21.75 29.63
CA SER A 227 -3.97 -22.61 29.75
C SER A 227 -3.82 -23.72 30.80
N ASP A 228 -2.63 -23.92 31.35
CA ASP A 228 -2.40 -24.78 32.48
C ASP A 228 -2.61 -24.09 33.85
N GLU A 229 -2.76 -22.77 33.89
CA GLU A 229 -3.04 -22.02 35.12
C GLU A 229 -4.35 -21.24 34.93
N HIS A 230 -5.34 -21.48 35.77
CA HIS A 230 -6.68 -20.91 35.81
C HIS A 230 -6.72 -19.43 35.44
N THR A 231 -7.07 -19.07 34.19
CA THR A 231 -7.39 -17.70 33.80
C THR A 231 -8.78 -17.38 34.34
N ALA A 232 -8.83 -16.53 35.36
CA ALA A 232 -10.08 -15.89 35.78
C ALA A 232 -10.66 -15.16 34.57
N SER A 233 -11.85 -15.56 34.14
CA SER A 233 -12.60 -14.92 33.07
C SER A 233 -12.73 -13.43 33.38
N LYS A 234 -12.10 -12.57 32.58
CA LYS A 234 -12.32 -11.12 32.65
C LYS A 234 -13.75 -10.80 32.23
N CYS A 235 -14.22 -9.64 32.63
CA CYS A 235 -15.59 -9.18 32.41
C CYS A 235 -15.98 -9.30 30.90
N PRO A 236 -17.13 -9.90 30.57
CA PRO A 236 -17.57 -9.96 29.19
C PRO A 236 -17.89 -8.56 28.67
N VAL A 237 -17.34 -8.23 27.50
CA VAL A 237 -17.58 -6.96 26.81
C VAL A 237 -18.42 -7.20 25.56
N VAL A 238 -19.55 -6.50 25.44
CA VAL A 238 -20.43 -6.58 24.27
C VAL A 238 -20.17 -5.35 23.40
N ILE A 239 -19.79 -5.57 22.15
CA ILE A 239 -19.60 -4.54 21.15
C ILE A 239 -20.59 -4.76 20.02
N ALA A 240 -21.41 -3.74 19.72
CA ALA A 240 -22.40 -3.80 18.66
C ALA A 240 -22.38 -2.52 17.81
N THR A 241 -22.73 -2.66 16.53
CA THR A 241 -23.01 -1.55 15.64
C THR A 241 -24.49 -1.17 15.78
N VAL A 242 -24.81 0.12 15.77
CA VAL A 242 -26.20 0.56 15.83
C VAL A 242 -26.95 0.23 14.54
N HIS A 243 -28.26 0.01 14.64
CA HIS A 243 -29.08 -0.32 13.47
C HIS A 243 -28.99 0.79 12.42
N GLY A 244 -28.67 0.41 11.18
CA GLY A 244 -28.52 1.35 10.06
C GLY A 244 -27.10 1.89 9.82
N ASP A 245 -26.17 1.63 10.71
CA ASP A 245 -24.74 1.94 10.49
C ASP A 245 -24.04 0.77 9.78
N ILE A 246 -23.42 1.06 8.62
CA ILE A 246 -22.67 0.09 7.81
C ILE A 246 -21.17 0.06 8.15
N HIS A 247 -20.71 0.91 9.07
CA HIS A 247 -19.29 1.09 9.39
C HIS A 247 -18.78 0.03 10.40
N ASP A 248 -18.75 -1.22 9.99
CA ASP A 248 -18.31 -2.35 10.83
C ASP A 248 -16.79 -2.39 11.09
N ILE A 249 -15.99 -1.69 10.28
CA ILE A 249 -14.52 -1.77 10.35
C ILE A 249 -14.01 -1.30 11.72
N GLY A 250 -14.48 -0.14 12.19
CA GLY A 250 -14.08 0.41 13.49
C GLY A 250 -14.41 -0.52 14.66
N LYS A 251 -15.60 -1.09 14.68
CA LYS A 251 -16.02 -2.09 15.66
C LYS A 251 -15.10 -3.31 15.67
N ASN A 252 -14.78 -3.84 14.48
CA ASN A 252 -13.96 -5.04 14.37
C ASN A 252 -12.51 -4.79 14.82
N ILE A 253 -11.97 -3.58 14.58
CA ILE A 253 -10.66 -3.17 15.09
C ILE A 253 -10.68 -3.10 16.63
N VAL A 254 -11.68 -2.43 17.23
CA VAL A 254 -11.81 -2.34 18.69
C VAL A 254 -11.99 -3.73 19.31
N ARG A 255 -12.81 -4.59 18.70
CA ARG A 255 -12.97 -5.97 19.13
C ARG A 255 -11.63 -6.72 19.12
N LEU A 256 -10.88 -6.63 18.04
CA LEU A 256 -9.59 -7.29 17.88
C LEU A 256 -8.59 -6.81 18.95
N LEU A 257 -8.56 -5.50 19.20
CA LEU A 257 -7.70 -4.93 20.24
C LEU A 257 -8.11 -5.41 21.64
N LEU A 258 -9.41 -5.41 21.98
CA LEU A 258 -9.90 -5.88 23.29
C LEU A 258 -9.67 -7.38 23.47
N GLU A 259 -9.84 -8.20 22.43
CA GLU A 259 -9.49 -9.62 22.48
C GLU A 259 -7.99 -9.81 22.76
N ASN A 260 -7.14 -8.93 22.26
CA ASN A 260 -5.69 -8.96 22.50
C ASN A 260 -5.33 -8.55 23.93
N TYR A 261 -6.14 -7.72 24.58
CA TYR A 261 -5.95 -7.34 25.97
C TYR A 261 -6.61 -8.34 26.98
N GLY A 262 -7.24 -9.40 26.48
CA GLY A 262 -7.88 -10.48 27.27
C GLY A 262 -9.25 -10.11 27.78
#